data_8a761ecbbdfa07a0cca19a355e07e862
#
_entry.id   8a761ecbbdfa07a0cca19a355e07e862
#
_cell.length_a   1.000
_cell.length_b   1.000
_cell.length_c   1.000
_cell.angle_alpha   90.00
_cell.angle_beta   90.00
_cell.angle_gamma   90.00
#
_symmetry.space_group_name_H-M   'P 1'
#
loop_
_entity.id
_entity.type
_entity.pdbx_description
1 polymer ?
#
loop_
_entity_poly.entity_id
_entity_poly.type
_entity_poly.pdbx_seq_one_letter_code
_entity_poly.pdbx_strand_id
1 'polypeptide(L)'
;AIPETTPLFSLNHQKLEAYLCLKNKVADIMTQEAGIIRTENGLQEGLENLHHLEETEIFEENEYYSLVSKNLLTVAELIIRSALFRKESRGGHFRSDYPTPNDKYVCHIIQQKGKEIRTTPVIRKLKDKN
;
A
#
# COMPACT_ATOMS: atom_id res chain seq x y z
N ALA A 1 6.61 -43.23 -10.13
CA ALA A 1 5.93 -42.13 -10.81
C ALA A 1 5.86 -40.90 -9.87
N ILE A 2 6.35 -39.78 -10.34
CA ILE A 2 6.23 -38.51 -9.61
C ILE A 2 4.75 -38.11 -9.70
N PRO A 3 4.02 -37.91 -8.58
CA PRO A 3 2.65 -37.46 -8.65
C PRO A 3 2.58 -36.10 -9.37
N GLU A 4 1.70 -36.00 -10.35
CA GLU A 4 1.40 -34.70 -10.96
C GLU A 4 0.85 -33.78 -9.90
N THR A 5 1.66 -32.80 -9.50
CA THR A 5 1.19 -31.73 -8.61
C THR A 5 0.32 -30.79 -9.42
N THR A 6 -0.97 -30.76 -9.14
CA THR A 6 -1.86 -29.74 -9.69
C THR A 6 -1.31 -28.37 -9.24
N PRO A 7 -0.99 -27.44 -10.16
CA PRO A 7 -0.49 -26.15 -9.76
C PRO A 7 -1.54 -25.43 -8.91
N LEU A 8 -1.09 -24.83 -7.80
CA LEU A 8 -1.94 -24.06 -6.89
C LEU A 8 -2.63 -22.87 -7.57
N PHE A 9 -2.06 -22.38 -8.66
CA PHE A 9 -2.55 -21.25 -9.43
C PHE A 9 -2.58 -21.57 -10.92
N SER A 10 -3.65 -21.18 -11.58
CA SER A 10 -3.68 -21.15 -13.04
C SER A 10 -2.93 -19.91 -13.57
N LEU A 11 -2.40 -20.00 -14.78
CA LEU A 11 -1.74 -18.90 -15.49
C LEU A 11 -2.56 -18.56 -16.73
N ASN A 12 -3.23 -17.40 -16.71
CA ASN A 12 -4.01 -16.92 -17.84
C ASN A 12 -3.32 -15.72 -18.50
N HIS A 13 -2.79 -15.91 -19.71
CA HIS A 13 -2.05 -14.87 -20.44
C HIS A 13 -2.91 -13.66 -20.82
N GLN A 14 -4.22 -13.80 -20.97
CA GLN A 14 -5.12 -12.66 -21.18
C GLN A 14 -5.18 -11.75 -19.94
N LYS A 15 -5.02 -12.32 -18.74
CA LYS A 15 -4.93 -11.59 -17.49
C LYS A 15 -3.61 -10.82 -17.31
N LEU A 16 -2.55 -11.19 -18.05
CA LEU A 16 -1.30 -10.43 -18.05
C LEU A 16 -1.51 -9.01 -18.56
N GLU A 17 -2.22 -8.81 -19.65
CA GLU A 17 -2.50 -7.48 -20.18
C GLU A 17 -3.36 -6.65 -19.23
N ALA A 18 -4.38 -7.26 -18.63
CA ALA A 18 -5.20 -6.62 -17.59
C ALA A 18 -4.36 -6.20 -16.38
N TYR A 19 -3.45 -7.07 -15.93
CA TYR A 19 -2.51 -6.77 -14.85
C TYR A 19 -1.59 -5.60 -15.20
N LEU A 20 -1.00 -5.58 -16.37
CA LEU A 20 -0.10 -4.50 -16.80
C LEU A 20 -0.84 -3.16 -16.91
N CYS A 21 -2.07 -3.17 -17.41
CA CYS A 21 -2.93 -1.98 -17.44
C CYS A 21 -3.25 -1.49 -16.02
N LEU A 22 -3.65 -2.38 -15.13
CA LEU A 22 -3.91 -2.05 -13.72
C LEU A 22 -2.66 -1.51 -13.02
N LYS A 23 -1.52 -2.15 -13.23
CA LYS A 23 -0.23 -1.71 -12.67
C LYS A 23 0.09 -0.27 -13.06
N ASN A 24 -0.12 0.10 -14.32
CA ASN A 24 0.09 1.47 -14.79
C ASN A 24 -0.88 2.46 -14.11
N LYS A 25 -2.16 2.10 -13.99
CA LYS A 25 -3.14 2.94 -13.30
C LYS A 25 -2.78 3.14 -11.82
N VAL A 26 -2.38 2.08 -11.14
CA VAL A 26 -1.93 2.17 -9.72
C VAL A 26 -0.67 3.03 -9.62
N ALA A 27 0.29 2.86 -10.51
CA ALA A 27 1.50 3.66 -10.54
C ALA A 27 1.20 5.16 -10.71
N ASP A 28 0.27 5.52 -11.59
CA ASP A 28 -0.16 6.90 -11.80
C ASP A 28 -0.81 7.48 -10.54
N ILE A 29 -1.73 6.75 -9.91
CA ILE A 29 -2.36 7.17 -8.65
C ILE A 29 -1.29 7.40 -7.57
N MET A 30 -0.39 6.45 -7.39
CA MET A 30 0.64 6.53 -6.35
C MET A 30 1.64 7.67 -6.61
N THR A 31 1.98 7.94 -7.87
CA THR A 31 2.87 9.04 -8.25
C THR A 31 2.22 10.39 -8.02
N GLN A 32 0.95 10.54 -8.37
CA GLN A 32 0.23 11.81 -8.25
C GLN A 32 -0.18 12.12 -6.81
N GLU A 33 -0.73 11.14 -6.09
CA GLU A 33 -1.37 11.37 -4.81
C GLU A 33 -0.53 10.97 -3.60
N ALA A 34 0.38 10.01 -3.76
CA ALA A 34 1.26 9.52 -2.71
C ALA A 34 2.74 9.63 -3.07
N GLY A 35 3.09 10.54 -3.98
CA GLY A 35 4.46 10.82 -4.41
C GLY A 35 5.26 11.62 -3.38
N ILE A 36 6.10 12.53 -3.87
CA ILE A 36 7.03 13.30 -3.02
C ILE A 36 6.30 14.28 -2.11
N ILE A 37 5.30 15.00 -2.65
CA ILE A 37 4.49 15.96 -1.88
C ILE A 37 3.11 15.35 -1.68
N ARG A 38 2.72 15.20 -0.42
CA ARG A 38 1.45 14.57 -0.02
C ARG A 38 0.55 15.56 0.71
N THR A 39 -0.76 15.39 0.53
CA THR A 39 -1.80 16.17 1.22
C THR A 39 -2.93 15.25 1.66
N GLU A 40 -3.73 15.66 2.64
CA GLU A 40 -4.94 14.92 3.06
C GLU A 40 -5.85 14.64 1.87
N ASN A 41 -6.19 15.68 1.12
CA ASN A 41 -7.12 15.56 -0.01
C ASN A 41 -6.56 14.65 -1.11
N GLY A 42 -5.30 14.80 -1.48
CA GLY A 42 -4.65 13.96 -2.48
C GLY A 42 -4.60 12.50 -2.05
N LEU A 43 -4.22 12.24 -0.81
CA LEU A 43 -4.17 10.88 -0.28
C LEU A 43 -5.57 10.24 -0.20
N GLN A 44 -6.59 10.98 0.18
CA GLN A 44 -7.97 10.48 0.17
C GLN A 44 -8.47 10.20 -1.23
N GLU A 45 -8.22 11.08 -2.19
CA GLU A 45 -8.53 10.86 -3.60
C GLU A 45 -7.82 9.63 -4.16
N GLY A 46 -6.55 9.47 -3.83
CA GLY A 46 -5.79 8.26 -4.18
C GLY A 46 -6.42 6.99 -3.63
N LEU A 47 -6.87 7.00 -2.38
CA LEU A 47 -7.54 5.87 -1.74
C LEU A 47 -8.87 5.53 -2.44
N GLU A 48 -9.68 6.53 -2.74
CA GLU A 48 -10.95 6.37 -3.47
C GLU A 48 -10.71 5.79 -4.88
N ASN A 49 -9.70 6.28 -5.58
CA ASN A 49 -9.33 5.79 -6.90
C ASN A 49 -8.84 4.33 -6.87
N LEU A 50 -8.09 3.93 -5.83
CA LEU A 50 -7.71 2.52 -5.64
C LEU A 50 -8.91 1.63 -5.39
N HIS A 51 -9.85 2.06 -4.55
CA HIS A 51 -11.09 1.31 -4.30
C HIS A 51 -11.95 1.18 -5.56
N HIS A 52 -12.03 2.23 -6.37
CA HIS A 52 -12.72 2.17 -7.65
C HIS A 52 -12.10 1.14 -8.61
N LEU A 53 -10.77 1.07 -8.67
CA LEU A 53 -10.09 0.03 -9.45
C LEU A 53 -10.40 -1.37 -8.93
N GLU A 54 -10.41 -1.56 -7.61
CA GLU A 54 -10.74 -2.85 -7.00
C GLU A 54 -12.18 -3.30 -7.34
N GLU A 55 -13.13 -2.37 -7.35
CA GLU A 55 -14.54 -2.64 -7.66
C GLU A 55 -14.80 -2.89 -9.15
N THR A 56 -14.04 -2.24 -10.04
CA THR A 56 -14.28 -2.29 -11.48
C THR A 56 -13.47 -3.37 -12.20
N GLU A 57 -12.38 -3.85 -11.61
CA GLU A 57 -11.57 -4.92 -12.21
C GLU A 57 -12.16 -6.29 -11.89
N ILE A 58 -12.06 -7.21 -12.84
CA ILE A 58 -12.50 -8.59 -12.67
C ILE A 58 -11.30 -9.46 -12.31
N PHE A 59 -11.37 -10.07 -11.13
CA PHE A 59 -10.35 -11.00 -10.64
C PHE A 59 -10.88 -12.43 -10.67
N GLU A 60 -10.09 -13.33 -11.22
CA GLU A 60 -10.38 -14.76 -11.19
C GLU A 60 -9.77 -15.41 -9.95
N GLU A 61 -10.53 -16.28 -9.30
CA GLU A 61 -10.05 -17.03 -8.15
C GLU A 61 -8.92 -17.98 -8.57
N ASN A 62 -7.85 -18.04 -7.78
CA ASN A 62 -6.68 -18.90 -8.01
C ASN A 62 -5.96 -18.67 -9.36
N GLU A 63 -6.14 -17.50 -9.97
CA GLU A 63 -5.39 -17.10 -11.15
C GLU A 63 -4.23 -16.17 -10.75
N TYR A 64 -3.04 -16.41 -11.30
CA TYR A 64 -1.79 -15.74 -10.90
C TYR A 64 -1.85 -14.23 -11.03
N TYR A 65 -2.21 -13.70 -12.19
CA TYR A 65 -2.21 -12.25 -12.42
C TYR A 65 -3.32 -11.54 -11.65
N SER A 66 -4.44 -12.20 -11.42
CA SER A 66 -5.50 -11.70 -10.55
C SER A 66 -5.01 -11.58 -9.09
N LEU A 67 -4.28 -12.59 -8.61
CA LEU A 67 -3.69 -12.57 -7.27
C LEU A 67 -2.66 -11.46 -7.12
N VAL A 68 -1.74 -11.32 -8.07
CA VAL A 68 -0.70 -10.27 -8.07
C VAL A 68 -1.35 -8.89 -8.14
N SER A 69 -2.42 -8.71 -8.92
CA SER A 69 -3.18 -7.46 -9.00
C SER A 69 -3.82 -7.08 -7.67
N LYS A 70 -4.45 -8.03 -6.99
CA LYS A 70 -5.02 -7.80 -5.64
C LYS A 70 -3.94 -7.43 -4.63
N ASN A 71 -2.80 -8.10 -4.67
CA ASN A 71 -1.68 -7.80 -3.79
C ASN A 71 -1.13 -6.39 -4.03
N LEU A 72 -1.03 -5.96 -5.28
CA LEU A 72 -0.59 -4.62 -5.65
C LEU A 72 -1.54 -3.55 -5.09
N LEU A 73 -2.85 -3.73 -5.25
CA LEU A 73 -3.87 -2.83 -4.70
C LEU A 73 -3.80 -2.78 -3.17
N THR A 74 -3.64 -3.93 -2.52
CA THR A 74 -3.50 -4.00 -1.05
C THR A 74 -2.29 -3.21 -0.56
N VAL A 75 -1.12 -3.39 -1.17
CA VAL A 75 0.10 -2.67 -0.79
C VAL A 75 -0.05 -1.17 -1.00
N ALA A 76 -0.61 -0.75 -2.13
CA ALA A 76 -0.87 0.67 -2.43
C ALA A 76 -1.80 1.30 -1.38
N GLU A 77 -2.88 0.62 -1.02
CA GLU A 77 -3.80 1.06 0.03
C GLU A 77 -3.12 1.20 1.39
N LEU A 78 -2.31 0.22 1.79
CA LEU A 78 -1.56 0.27 3.05
C LEU A 78 -0.60 1.47 3.12
N ILE A 79 0.06 1.80 2.02
CA ILE A 79 0.95 2.96 1.92
C ILE A 79 0.15 4.26 2.11
N ILE A 80 -0.96 4.42 1.39
CA ILE A 80 -1.80 5.62 1.48
C ILE A 80 -2.40 5.76 2.89
N ARG A 81 -2.93 4.68 3.47
CA ARG A 81 -3.50 4.71 4.82
C ARG A 81 -2.45 5.08 5.87
N SER A 82 -1.23 4.58 5.77
CA SER A 82 -0.13 4.98 6.66
C SER A 82 0.21 6.45 6.51
N ALA A 83 0.26 6.97 5.28
CA ALA A 83 0.53 8.37 4.99
C ALA A 83 -0.58 9.30 5.51
N LEU A 84 -1.85 8.90 5.38
CA LEU A 84 -3.00 9.61 5.95
C LEU A 84 -2.95 9.68 7.48
N PHE A 85 -2.64 8.55 8.10
CA PHE A 85 -2.56 8.44 9.55
C PHE A 85 -1.45 9.33 10.13
N ARG A 86 -0.29 9.40 9.46
CA ARG A 86 0.86 10.18 9.91
C ARG A 86 0.74 11.65 9.53
N LYS A 87 0.18 12.44 10.41
CA LYS A 87 -0.06 13.89 10.25
C LYS A 87 1.17 14.71 10.67
N GLU A 88 2.28 14.44 10.00
CA GLU A 88 3.56 15.11 10.17
C GLU A 88 4.41 14.94 8.91
N SER A 89 5.57 15.57 8.86
CA SER A 89 6.62 15.32 7.88
C SER A 89 7.87 14.76 8.58
N ARG A 90 8.42 13.63 8.08
CA ARG A 90 9.58 12.94 8.65
C ARG A 90 10.25 12.03 7.62
N GLY A 91 11.55 12.17 7.46
CA GLY A 91 12.30 11.40 6.46
C GLY A 91 11.76 11.64 5.05
N GLY A 92 11.48 10.56 4.32
CA GLY A 92 10.88 10.63 2.98
C GLY A 92 9.37 10.92 2.97
N HIS A 93 8.71 10.95 4.13
CA HIS A 93 7.29 11.31 4.25
C HIS A 93 7.14 12.81 4.41
N PHE A 94 6.72 13.48 3.35
CA PHE A 94 6.47 14.93 3.37
C PHE A 94 4.99 15.23 3.08
N ARG A 95 4.34 15.86 4.06
CA ARG A 95 2.98 16.36 3.93
C ARG A 95 3.00 17.88 3.95
N SER A 96 2.57 18.50 2.85
CA SER A 96 2.52 19.98 2.77
C SER A 96 1.51 20.61 3.73
N ASP A 97 0.48 19.86 4.14
CA ASP A 97 -0.50 20.25 5.16
C ASP A 97 0.01 20.05 6.60
N TYR A 98 1.06 19.27 6.80
CA TYR A 98 1.75 19.06 8.08
C TYR A 98 3.27 19.06 7.87
N PRO A 99 3.89 20.21 7.57
CA PRO A 99 5.26 20.27 7.04
C PRO A 99 6.36 20.01 8.08
N THR A 100 6.04 19.97 9.36
CA THR A 100 7.01 19.80 10.45
C THR A 100 6.87 18.44 11.13
N PRO A 101 7.97 17.89 11.70
CA PRO A 101 7.89 16.69 12.52
C PRO A 101 7.03 16.92 13.77
N ASN A 102 6.37 15.86 14.23
CA ASN A 102 5.58 15.86 15.46
C ASN A 102 5.99 14.68 16.32
N ASP A 103 6.42 14.91 17.55
CA ASP A 103 6.92 13.90 18.47
C ASP A 103 5.89 12.80 18.79
N LYS A 104 4.60 13.09 18.68
CA LYS A 104 3.51 12.12 18.78
C LYS A 104 3.70 10.93 17.81
N TYR A 105 4.31 11.18 16.67
CA TYR A 105 4.53 10.19 15.62
C TYR A 105 5.92 9.55 15.64
N VAL A 106 6.68 9.69 16.72
CA VAL A 106 7.88 8.86 16.96
C VAL A 106 7.43 7.45 17.36
N CYS A 107 6.89 6.73 16.40
CA CYS A 107 6.27 5.41 16.57
C CYS A 107 6.27 4.64 15.25
N HIS A 108 6.06 3.33 15.35
CA HIS A 108 5.73 2.49 14.19
C HIS A 108 4.23 2.45 14.00
N ILE A 109 3.79 2.52 12.76
CA ILE A 109 2.38 2.34 12.38
C ILE A 109 2.19 0.87 12.03
N ILE A 110 1.18 0.25 12.60
CA ILE A 110 0.85 -1.16 12.36
C ILE A 110 -0.54 -1.23 11.76
N GLN A 111 -0.62 -1.90 10.62
CA GLN A 111 -1.86 -2.23 9.94
C GLN A 111 -2.01 -3.75 9.87
N GLN A 112 -3.21 -4.23 10.13
CA GLN A 112 -3.55 -5.65 10.08
C GLN A 112 -4.96 -5.79 9.53
N LYS A 113 -5.17 -6.77 8.65
CA LYS A 113 -6.48 -7.05 8.06
C LYS A 113 -7.55 -7.23 9.14
N GLY A 114 -8.66 -6.51 8.99
CA GLY A 114 -9.79 -6.59 9.92
C GLY A 114 -9.59 -5.88 11.26
N LYS A 115 -8.50 -5.10 11.41
CA LYS A 115 -8.22 -4.32 12.61
C LYS A 115 -7.98 -2.85 12.28
N GLU A 116 -8.24 -1.99 13.25
CA GLU A 116 -7.89 -0.57 13.14
C GLU A 116 -6.38 -0.37 13.17
N ILE A 117 -5.94 0.75 12.60
CA ILE A 117 -4.54 1.18 12.64
C ILE A 117 -4.14 1.42 14.10
N ARG A 118 -3.01 0.87 14.48
CA ARG A 118 -2.40 1.07 15.80
C ARG A 118 -0.94 1.48 15.69
N THR A 119 -0.40 1.95 16.78
CA THR A 119 1.00 2.35 16.87
C THR A 119 1.73 1.60 17.96
N THR A 120 3.04 1.44 17.78
CA THR A 120 3.95 0.94 18.81
C THR A 120 5.12 1.91 18.98
N PRO A 121 5.66 2.06 20.22
CA PRO A 121 6.78 2.95 20.44
C PRO A 121 8.06 2.44 19.76
N VAL A 122 8.92 3.38 19.37
CA VAL A 122 10.27 3.07 18.90
C VAL A 122 11.14 2.74 20.11
N ILE A 123 11.68 1.53 20.15
CA ILE A 123 12.64 1.12 21.18
C ILE A 123 14.01 1.65 20.79
N ARG A 124 14.53 2.64 21.53
CA ARG A 124 15.90 3.10 21.39
C ARG A 124 16.77 2.21 22.27
N LYS A 125 17.72 1.50 21.68
CA LYS A 125 18.80 0.89 22.47
C LYS A 125 19.56 2.03 23.15
N LEU A 126 19.62 2.01 24.47
CA LEU A 126 20.54 2.85 25.20
C LEU A 126 21.93 2.53 24.67
N LYS A 127 22.63 3.53 24.14
CA LYS A 127 24.07 3.37 23.90
C LYS A 127 24.67 3.10 25.26
N ASP A 128 25.26 1.93 25.44
CA ASP A 128 26.07 1.65 26.61
C ASP A 128 27.09 2.80 26.73
N LYS A 129 26.98 3.57 27.79
CA LYS A 129 27.98 4.57 28.12
C LYS A 129 29.20 3.80 28.62
N ASN A 130 30.16 3.62 27.71
CA ASN A 130 31.51 3.25 28.13
C ASN A 130 32.22 4.46 28.73
#